data_27742b5dbf91e984bdb1846690d48782
#
_entry.id   27742b5dbf91e984bdb1846690d48782
#
_cell.length_a   1.000
_cell.length_b   1.000
_cell.length_c   1.000
_cell.angle_alpha   90.00
_cell.angle_beta   90.00
_cell.angle_gamma   90.00
#
_symmetry.space_group_name_H-M   'P 1'
#
loop_
_entity.id
_entity.type
_entity.pdbx_description
1 polymer ?
#
loop_
_entity_poly.entity_id
_entity_poly.type
_entity_poly.pdbx_seq_one_letter_code
_entity_poly.pdbx_strand_id
1 'polypeptide(L)'
;PGTCNPSNVETALEFGLDVVKFFPAEPAGGLKYIKAIAAPYTGVCFMPTGGINAENVKEYLKYDRIIACGGSWMVKGDLIKSGNFEKIKELTAEAAAIVKEIRG
;
A
#
# COMPACT_ATOMS: atom_id res chain seq x y z
N PRO A 1 -11.69 -5.50 2.00
CA PRO A 1 -11.98 -4.74 3.23
C PRO A 1 -10.71 -4.25 3.90
N GLY A 2 -10.87 -3.17 4.68
CA GLY A 2 -9.78 -2.62 5.46
C GLY A 2 -9.46 -3.47 6.68
N THR A 3 -8.18 -3.72 6.90
CA THR A 3 -7.71 -4.49 8.04
C THR A 3 -6.51 -3.77 8.67
N CYS A 4 -6.29 -3.98 9.96
CA CYS A 4 -5.11 -3.45 10.63
C CYS A 4 -4.62 -4.34 11.78
N ASN A 5 -5.22 -5.51 11.95
CA ASN A 5 -4.82 -6.47 12.98
C ASN A 5 -5.22 -7.90 12.58
N PRO A 6 -4.75 -8.92 13.29
CA PRO A 6 -5.08 -10.32 12.99
C PRO A 6 -6.57 -10.63 12.99
N SER A 7 -7.33 -10.07 13.92
CA SER A 7 -8.78 -10.32 13.99
C SER A 7 -9.50 -9.86 12.74
N ASN A 8 -9.09 -8.71 12.19
CA ASN A 8 -9.65 -8.20 10.94
C ASN A 8 -9.35 -9.15 9.78
N VAL A 9 -8.11 -9.66 9.72
CA VAL A 9 -7.69 -10.61 8.66
C VAL A 9 -8.51 -11.90 8.78
N GLU A 10 -8.69 -12.42 9.98
CA GLU A 10 -9.49 -13.64 10.18
C GLU A 10 -10.94 -13.44 9.77
N THR A 11 -11.52 -12.27 10.05
CA THR A 11 -12.87 -11.94 9.59
C THR A 11 -12.96 -11.95 8.07
N ALA A 12 -11.97 -11.37 7.40
CA ALA A 12 -11.90 -11.38 5.93
C ALA A 12 -11.85 -12.81 5.39
N LEU A 13 -11.05 -13.67 6.03
CA LEU A 13 -10.94 -15.07 5.64
C LEU A 13 -12.27 -15.83 5.80
N GLU A 14 -13.06 -15.49 6.82
CA GLU A 14 -14.38 -16.09 7.01
C GLU A 14 -15.30 -15.82 5.82
N PHE A 15 -15.11 -14.70 5.12
CA PHE A 15 -15.86 -14.36 3.92
C PHE A 15 -15.22 -14.87 2.64
N GLY A 16 -14.18 -15.70 2.74
CA GLY A 16 -13.52 -16.26 1.58
C GLY A 16 -12.61 -15.28 0.84
N LEU A 17 -12.20 -14.20 1.51
CA LEU A 17 -11.33 -13.18 0.90
C LEU A 17 -9.87 -13.48 1.21
N ASP A 18 -9.02 -13.39 0.20
CA ASP A 18 -7.59 -13.65 0.34
C ASP A 18 -6.72 -12.43 0.01
N VAL A 19 -7.35 -11.33 -0.38
CA VAL A 19 -6.68 -10.05 -0.58
C VAL A 19 -7.37 -9.02 0.32
N VAL A 20 -6.58 -8.37 1.18
CA VAL A 20 -7.12 -7.39 2.12
C VAL A 20 -6.37 -6.07 2.02
N LYS A 21 -7.08 -4.98 2.21
CA LYS A 21 -6.45 -3.67 2.35
C LYS A 21 -5.88 -3.58 3.76
N PHE A 22 -4.71 -2.96 3.89
CA PHE A 22 -4.12 -2.68 5.19
C PHE A 22 -4.04 -1.17 5.40
N PHE A 23 -4.77 -0.66 6.39
CA PHE A 23 -4.89 0.78 6.62
C PHE A 23 -5.09 1.08 8.11
N PRO A 24 -4.48 2.11 8.65
CA PRO A 24 -3.45 2.97 8.04
C PRO A 24 -2.06 2.32 8.16
N ALA A 25 -1.41 2.07 7.03
CA ALA A 25 -0.23 1.22 6.98
C ALA A 25 0.93 1.70 7.85
N GLU A 26 1.45 2.90 7.59
CA GLU A 26 2.59 3.41 8.37
C GLU A 26 2.25 3.67 9.84
N PRO A 27 1.13 4.34 10.16
CA PRO A 27 0.77 4.54 11.57
C PRO A 27 0.53 3.24 12.35
N ALA A 28 0.08 2.18 11.69
CA ALA A 28 -0.19 0.90 12.36
C ALA A 28 1.07 0.07 12.59
N GLY A 29 2.19 0.41 11.99
CA GLY A 29 3.44 -0.31 12.19
C GLY A 29 4.21 -0.61 10.91
N GLY A 30 3.67 -0.24 9.74
CA GLY A 30 4.36 -0.36 8.47
C GLY A 30 4.58 -1.79 7.99
N LEU A 31 5.54 -1.96 7.10
CA LEU A 31 5.84 -3.25 6.48
C LEU A 31 6.26 -4.30 7.52
N LYS A 32 6.98 -3.89 8.54
CA LYS A 32 7.42 -4.80 9.61
C LYS A 32 6.21 -5.46 10.28
N TYR A 33 5.19 -4.67 10.56
CA TYR A 33 3.97 -5.17 11.18
C TYR A 33 3.18 -6.07 10.22
N ILE A 34 3.08 -5.67 8.96
CA ILE A 34 2.41 -6.50 7.93
C ILE A 34 3.08 -7.88 7.83
N LYS A 35 4.41 -7.92 7.80
CA LYS A 35 5.14 -9.19 7.74
C LYS A 35 4.85 -10.08 8.95
N ALA A 36 4.75 -9.48 10.13
CA ALA A 36 4.43 -10.23 11.34
C ALA A 36 3.03 -10.82 11.28
N ILE A 37 2.04 -10.07 10.81
CA ILE A 37 0.67 -10.56 10.64
C ILE A 37 0.61 -11.62 9.54
N ALA A 38 1.31 -11.38 8.44
CA ALA A 38 1.26 -12.26 7.26
C ALA A 38 1.81 -13.67 7.55
N ALA A 39 2.71 -13.79 8.52
CA ALA A 39 3.38 -15.06 8.82
C ALA A 39 2.40 -16.21 9.07
N PRO A 40 1.39 -16.09 9.96
CA PRO A 40 0.43 -17.18 10.17
C PRO A 40 -0.64 -17.30 9.08
N TYR A 41 -0.88 -16.26 8.28
CA TYR A 41 -1.92 -16.27 7.25
C TYR A 41 -1.31 -16.41 5.86
N THR A 42 -0.79 -17.59 5.56
CA THR A 42 0.07 -17.83 4.39
C THR A 42 -0.59 -17.57 3.03
N GLY A 43 -1.91 -17.62 2.94
CA GLY A 43 -2.63 -17.40 1.69
C GLY A 43 -3.12 -15.98 1.48
N VAL A 44 -2.81 -15.04 2.37
CA VAL A 44 -3.34 -13.68 2.31
C VAL A 44 -2.32 -12.73 1.69
N CYS A 45 -2.79 -11.88 0.78
CA CYS A 45 -2.02 -10.78 0.21
C CYS A 45 -2.61 -9.45 0.68
N PHE A 46 -1.79 -8.41 0.64
CA PHE A 46 -2.14 -7.11 1.23
C PHE A 46 -2.02 -5.99 0.22
N MET A 47 -2.88 -4.98 0.38
CA MET A 47 -2.76 -3.70 -0.32
C MET A 47 -2.66 -2.59 0.73
N PRO A 48 -1.46 -2.20 1.12
CA PRO A 48 -1.29 -1.16 2.13
C PRO A 48 -1.63 0.23 1.59
N THR A 49 -2.23 1.04 2.46
CA THR A 49 -2.58 2.42 2.19
C THR A 49 -2.41 3.20 3.50
N GLY A 50 -1.95 4.44 3.41
CA GLY A 50 -1.73 5.29 4.57
C GLY A 50 -0.26 5.48 4.87
N GLY A 51 0.26 6.67 4.58
CA GLY A 51 1.65 7.02 4.80
C GLY A 51 2.61 6.49 3.74
N ILE A 52 2.09 5.94 2.64
CA ILE A 52 2.93 5.47 1.52
C ILE A 52 3.40 6.68 0.70
N ASN A 53 4.67 6.67 0.30
CA ASN A 53 5.28 7.73 -0.50
C ASN A 53 6.32 7.13 -1.47
N ALA A 54 6.96 7.97 -2.28
CA ALA A 54 7.93 7.52 -3.28
C ALA A 54 9.13 6.79 -2.67
N GLU A 55 9.48 7.11 -1.45
CA GLU A 55 10.64 6.51 -0.77
C GLU A 55 10.32 5.14 -0.20
N ASN A 56 9.23 5.03 0.57
CA ASN A 56 8.90 3.77 1.25
C ASN A 56 8.15 2.76 0.38
N VAL A 57 7.51 3.21 -0.70
CA VAL A 57 6.78 2.29 -1.59
C VAL A 57 7.67 1.19 -2.14
N LYS A 58 8.95 1.48 -2.35
CA LYS A 58 9.91 0.51 -2.87
C LYS A 58 10.04 -0.70 -1.97
N GLU A 59 10.14 -0.47 -0.66
CA GLU A 59 10.26 -1.56 0.32
C GLU A 59 8.99 -2.41 0.36
N TYR A 60 7.82 -1.78 0.31
CA TYR A 60 6.56 -2.50 0.24
C TYR A 60 6.50 -3.38 -1.01
N LEU A 61 6.84 -2.83 -2.17
CA LEU A 61 6.75 -3.55 -3.44
C LEU A 61 7.74 -4.72 -3.56
N LYS A 62 8.81 -4.72 -2.78
CA LYS A 62 9.76 -5.83 -2.76
C LYS A 62 9.21 -7.06 -2.03
N TYR A 63 8.19 -6.89 -1.22
CA TYR A 63 7.58 -8.00 -0.50
C TYR A 63 6.48 -8.63 -1.35
N ASP A 64 6.62 -9.91 -1.68
CA ASP A 64 5.75 -10.62 -2.61
C ASP A 64 4.29 -10.74 -2.16
N ARG A 65 4.01 -10.57 -0.86
CA ARG A 65 2.65 -10.59 -0.33
C ARG A 65 1.92 -9.25 -0.49
N ILE A 66 2.59 -8.24 -1.02
CA ILE A 66 2.00 -6.94 -1.36
C ILE A 66 1.62 -6.98 -2.83
N ILE A 67 0.32 -6.90 -3.13
CA ILE A 67 -0.15 -6.94 -4.53
C ILE A 67 -0.14 -5.57 -5.19
N ALA A 68 -0.32 -4.51 -4.40
CA ALA A 68 -0.36 -3.13 -4.86
C ALA A 68 -0.25 -2.22 -3.65
N CYS A 69 0.06 -0.96 -3.87
CA CYS A 69 0.08 0.06 -2.81
C CYS A 69 -0.83 1.21 -3.19
N GLY A 70 -1.56 1.74 -2.20
CA GLY A 70 -2.34 2.96 -2.39
C GLY A 70 -1.63 4.14 -1.76
N GLY A 71 -1.61 5.27 -2.46
CA GLY A 71 -0.99 6.47 -1.94
C GLY A 71 -1.60 7.72 -2.54
N SER A 72 -1.40 8.85 -1.87
CA SER A 72 -1.92 10.13 -2.31
C SER A 72 -0.83 11.20 -2.46
N TRP A 73 0.44 10.82 -2.32
CA TRP A 73 1.54 11.80 -2.39
C TRP A 73 1.63 12.51 -3.74
N MET A 74 1.18 11.85 -4.82
CA MET A 74 1.20 12.42 -6.17
C MET A 74 0.04 13.38 -6.45
N VAL A 75 -0.99 13.37 -5.60
CA VAL A 75 -2.20 14.17 -5.79
C VAL A 75 -2.54 15.00 -4.55
N LYS A 76 -1.53 15.56 -3.89
CA LYS A 76 -1.74 16.38 -2.70
C LYS A 76 -2.68 17.55 -3.01
N GLY A 77 -3.51 17.89 -2.00
CA GLY A 77 -4.51 18.94 -2.13
C GLY A 77 -3.97 20.29 -2.57
N ASP A 78 -2.77 20.66 -2.11
CA ASP A 78 -2.13 21.91 -2.51
C ASP A 78 -1.78 21.95 -4.00
N LEU A 79 -1.38 20.82 -4.57
CA LEU A 79 -1.10 20.73 -6.00
C LEU A 79 -2.38 20.88 -6.83
N ILE A 80 -3.48 20.32 -6.34
CA ILE A 80 -4.78 20.42 -7.00
C ILE A 80 -5.28 21.86 -6.91
N LYS A 81 -5.23 22.46 -5.73
CA LYS A 81 -5.71 23.84 -5.51
C LYS A 81 -4.93 24.87 -6.33
N SER A 82 -3.63 24.68 -6.48
CA SER A 82 -2.78 25.57 -7.26
C SER A 82 -2.84 25.30 -8.77
N GLY A 83 -3.54 24.23 -9.19
CA GLY A 83 -3.61 23.84 -10.59
C GLY A 83 -2.30 23.29 -11.14
N ASN A 84 -1.41 22.81 -10.28
CA ASN A 84 -0.09 22.30 -10.67
C ASN A 84 -0.19 20.85 -11.17
N PHE A 85 -0.91 20.67 -12.27
CA PHE A 85 -1.17 19.34 -12.85
C PHE A 85 0.08 18.71 -13.46
N GLU A 86 1.05 19.53 -13.90
CA GLU A 86 2.31 19.02 -14.42
C GLU A 86 3.08 18.28 -13.30
N LYS A 87 3.08 18.81 -12.09
CA LYS A 87 3.72 18.16 -10.95
C LYS A 87 3.02 16.85 -10.59
N ILE A 88 1.70 16.84 -10.66
CA ILE A 88 0.91 15.61 -10.42
C ILE A 88 1.28 14.55 -11.46
N LYS A 89 1.40 14.95 -12.72
CA LYS A 89 1.80 14.06 -13.81
C LYS A 89 3.20 13.49 -13.57
N GLU A 90 4.15 14.33 -13.18
CA GLU A 90 5.52 13.92 -12.90
C GLU A 90 5.58 12.91 -11.75
N LEU A 91 4.91 13.20 -10.64
CA LEU A 91 4.89 12.32 -9.46
C LEU A 91 4.20 10.98 -9.78
N THR A 92 3.15 11.02 -10.59
CA THR A 92 2.45 9.81 -11.00
C THR A 92 3.32 8.95 -11.93
N ALA A 93 4.02 9.60 -12.87
CA ALA A 93 4.95 8.90 -13.77
C ALA A 93 6.10 8.26 -12.97
N GLU A 94 6.61 8.98 -11.96
CA GLU A 94 7.63 8.44 -11.07
C GLU A 94 7.13 7.21 -10.31
N ALA A 95 5.92 7.27 -9.78
CA ALA A 95 5.31 6.15 -9.08
C ALA A 95 5.17 4.94 -10.01
N ALA A 96 4.69 5.15 -11.22
CA ALA A 96 4.54 4.08 -12.21
C ALA A 96 5.89 3.47 -12.59
N ALA A 97 6.91 4.31 -12.73
CA ALA A 97 8.28 3.85 -13.04
C ALA A 97 8.84 2.97 -11.91
N ILE A 98 8.59 3.34 -10.66
CA ILE A 98 9.03 2.55 -9.50
C ILE A 98 8.38 1.16 -9.52
N VAL A 99 7.09 1.10 -9.79
CA VAL A 99 6.37 -0.18 -9.88
C VAL A 99 6.97 -1.05 -10.98
N LYS A 100 7.19 -0.47 -12.14
CA LYS A 100 7.77 -1.18 -13.28
C LYS A 100 9.18 -1.70 -12.98
N GLU A 101 10.00 -0.90 -12.32
CA GLU A 101 11.36 -1.29 -11.94
C GLU A 101 11.37 -2.50 -11.00
N ILE A 102 10.47 -2.53 -10.03
CA ILE A 102 10.47 -3.56 -8.98
C ILE A 102 9.64 -4.79 -9.37
N ARG A 103 8.52 -4.59 -10.05
CA ARG A 103 7.58 -5.67 -10.40
C ARG A 103 7.63 -6.07 -11.86
N GLY A 104 8.34 -5.33 -12.68
CA GLY A 104 8.40 -5.58 -14.11
C GLY A 104 7.15 -5.15 -14.83
#